data_3d1c724d69abb068b58224d6858e9398
#
_entry.id   3d1c724d69abb068b58224d6858e9398
#
_cell.length_a   1.000
_cell.length_b   1.000
_cell.length_c   1.000
_cell.angle_alpha   90.00
_cell.angle_beta   90.00
_cell.angle_gamma   90.00
#
_symmetry.space_group_name_H-M   'P 1'
#
loop_
_entity.id
_entity.type
_entity.pdbx_description
1 polymer ?
#
loop_
_entity_poly.entity_id
_entity_poly.type
_entity_poly.pdbx_seq_one_letter_code
_entity_poly.pdbx_strand_id
1 'polypeptide(L)'
;MNESATQLSKKESSRIYTLFYSFFLIPFMIAIFGAVFFLLFRFITLETTDASALLNQVKIGSASKRWQSAFELSKVFNNPDKIPTNLSFKNQMVSIYNHSIHDDPLVRAYLALAMGVTGDKFYSEILVDGLNDENRESRRAAIQAVGLIGANNASNKLKEIVENSDFLDEKLAATISMGLIGNPESIPLLKRLLEDEEPNIQWDAAVALAKMGDPS
;
A
#
# COMPACT_ATOMS: atom_id res chain seq x y z
N MET A 1 3.75 -80.76 15.46
CA MET A 1 3.56 -79.70 16.45
C MET A 1 4.27 -78.37 16.11
N ASN A 2 4.97 -78.25 14.97
CA ASN A 2 5.73 -77.02 14.60
C ASN A 2 5.03 -76.06 13.62
N GLU A 3 4.01 -76.46 12.87
CA GLU A 3 3.39 -75.62 11.87
C GLU A 3 2.44 -74.55 12.49
N SER A 4 1.76 -74.89 13.56
CA SER A 4 0.83 -73.97 14.23
C SER A 4 1.57 -72.84 14.95
N ALA A 5 2.74 -73.10 15.52
CA ALA A 5 3.57 -72.07 16.20
C ALA A 5 4.17 -71.08 15.17
N THR A 6 4.57 -71.57 13.97
CA THR A 6 5.13 -70.74 12.91
C THR A 6 4.05 -69.85 12.26
N GLN A 7 2.82 -70.34 12.13
CA GLN A 7 1.69 -69.55 11.63
C GLN A 7 1.23 -68.48 12.62
N LEU A 8 1.23 -68.76 13.91
CA LEU A 8 0.95 -67.75 14.98
C LEU A 8 1.97 -66.65 15.02
N SER A 9 3.28 -66.96 14.96
CA SER A 9 4.35 -65.96 14.91
C SER A 9 4.26 -65.05 13.66
N LYS A 10 3.95 -65.64 12.49
CA LYS A 10 3.78 -64.90 11.25
C LYS A 10 2.54 -63.97 11.26
N LYS A 11 1.49 -64.35 11.98
CA LYS A 11 0.26 -63.56 12.14
C LYS A 11 0.43 -62.43 13.14
N GLU A 12 1.22 -62.63 14.19
CA GLU A 12 1.54 -61.58 15.16
C GLU A 12 2.50 -60.55 14.59
N SER A 13 3.55 -60.95 13.88
CA SER A 13 4.43 -60.02 13.16
C SER A 13 3.66 -59.19 12.15
N SER A 14 2.76 -59.78 11.40
CA SER A 14 1.90 -59.04 10.44
C SER A 14 1.03 -57.96 11.13
N ARG A 15 0.47 -58.25 12.31
CA ARG A 15 -0.33 -57.28 13.06
C ARG A 15 0.50 -56.13 13.59
N ILE A 16 1.71 -56.39 14.06
CA ILE A 16 2.64 -55.37 14.58
C ILE A 16 3.06 -54.43 13.45
N TYR A 17 3.38 -54.98 12.25
CA TYR A 17 3.66 -54.17 11.06
C TYR A 17 2.44 -53.32 10.65
N THR A 18 1.24 -53.86 10.63
CA THR A 18 0.03 -53.11 10.29
C THR A 18 -0.23 -51.96 11.28
N LEU A 19 -0.04 -52.21 12.58
CA LEU A 19 -0.19 -51.17 13.61
C LEU A 19 0.88 -50.08 13.45
N PHE A 20 2.13 -50.47 13.20
CA PHE A 20 3.21 -49.51 12.95
C PHE A 20 2.92 -48.63 11.74
N TYR A 21 2.52 -49.21 10.60
CA TYR A 21 2.18 -48.46 9.39
C TYR A 21 0.99 -47.51 9.65
N SER A 22 -0.06 -48.00 10.30
CA SER A 22 -1.28 -47.21 10.50
C SER A 22 -1.10 -46.08 11.50
N PHE A 23 -0.37 -46.29 12.61
CA PHE A 23 -0.26 -45.34 13.69
C PHE A 23 0.98 -44.43 13.61
N PHE A 24 2.03 -44.86 12.92
CA PHE A 24 3.26 -44.08 12.82
C PHE A 24 3.55 -43.65 11.39
N LEU A 25 3.64 -44.60 10.46
CA LEU A 25 4.12 -44.26 9.13
C LEU A 25 3.11 -43.42 8.34
N ILE A 26 1.82 -43.73 8.37
CA ILE A 26 0.81 -42.97 7.65
C ILE A 26 0.68 -41.54 8.22
N PRO A 27 0.50 -41.29 9.54
CA PRO A 27 0.49 -39.95 10.08
C PRO A 27 1.79 -39.15 9.83
N PHE A 28 2.93 -39.83 9.90
CA PHE A 28 4.22 -39.23 9.61
C PHE A 28 4.35 -38.78 8.14
N MET A 29 3.91 -39.62 7.21
CA MET A 29 3.86 -39.29 5.79
C MET A 29 2.92 -38.10 5.53
N ILE A 30 1.74 -38.08 6.16
CA ILE A 30 0.79 -36.95 6.04
C ILE A 30 1.43 -35.68 6.58
N ALA A 31 2.14 -35.74 7.70
CA ALA A 31 2.84 -34.58 8.26
C ALA A 31 3.95 -34.06 7.32
N ILE A 32 4.74 -34.98 6.73
CA ILE A 32 5.77 -34.60 5.73
C ILE A 32 5.12 -33.97 4.51
N PHE A 33 4.08 -34.59 3.93
CA PHE A 33 3.38 -34.03 2.77
C PHE A 33 2.78 -32.65 3.11
N GLY A 34 2.17 -32.48 4.29
CA GLY A 34 1.66 -31.21 4.75
C GLY A 34 2.77 -30.15 4.88
N ALA A 35 3.91 -30.51 5.46
CA ALA A 35 5.05 -29.60 5.57
C ALA A 35 5.62 -29.21 4.19
N VAL A 36 5.82 -30.18 3.31
CA VAL A 36 6.30 -29.92 1.94
C VAL A 36 5.31 -29.06 1.17
N PHE A 37 4.01 -29.37 1.25
CA PHE A 37 2.96 -28.58 0.63
C PHE A 37 2.95 -27.14 1.16
N PHE A 38 3.05 -26.97 2.49
CA PHE A 38 3.12 -25.64 3.12
C PHE A 38 4.35 -24.86 2.65
N LEU A 39 5.52 -25.49 2.57
CA LEU A 39 6.74 -24.85 2.09
C LEU A 39 6.61 -24.47 0.60
N LEU A 40 6.08 -25.35 -0.24
CA LEU A 40 5.83 -25.05 -1.65
C LEU A 40 4.81 -23.92 -1.81
N PHE A 41 3.71 -23.98 -1.05
CA PHE A 41 2.69 -22.92 -1.04
C PHE A 41 3.31 -21.57 -0.61
N ARG A 42 4.10 -21.56 0.49
CA ARG A 42 4.79 -20.37 0.94
C ARG A 42 5.77 -19.84 -0.12
N PHE A 43 6.48 -20.72 -0.81
CA PHE A 43 7.42 -20.31 -1.86
C PHE A 43 6.70 -19.73 -3.09
N ILE A 44 5.56 -20.30 -3.48
CA ILE A 44 4.73 -19.79 -4.59
C ILE A 44 4.02 -18.49 -4.23
N THR A 45 3.63 -18.32 -2.95
CA THR A 45 2.95 -17.11 -2.44
C THR A 45 3.90 -16.07 -1.88
N LEU A 46 5.23 -16.27 -1.97
CA LEU A 46 6.21 -15.24 -1.66
C LEU A 46 5.99 -14.05 -2.61
N GLU A 47 5.23 -13.07 -2.14
CA GLU A 47 5.06 -11.82 -2.86
C GLU A 47 6.40 -11.09 -2.92
N THR A 48 6.71 -10.59 -4.10
CA THR A 48 7.91 -9.78 -4.33
C THR A 48 7.80 -8.51 -3.48
N THR A 49 8.59 -8.42 -2.44
CA THR A 49 8.67 -7.21 -1.58
C THR A 49 9.77 -6.25 -2.03
N ASP A 50 10.45 -6.56 -3.13
CA ASP A 50 11.46 -5.67 -3.71
C ASP A 50 10.79 -4.56 -4.52
N ALA A 51 11.08 -3.31 -4.11
CA ALA A 51 10.50 -2.12 -4.72
C ALA A 51 10.82 -1.99 -6.21
N SER A 52 12.03 -2.40 -6.64
CA SER A 52 12.43 -2.31 -8.06
C SER A 52 11.68 -3.32 -8.91
N ALA A 53 11.47 -4.53 -8.40
CA ALA A 53 10.68 -5.55 -9.09
C ALA A 53 9.20 -5.15 -9.19
N LEU A 54 8.63 -4.59 -8.11
CA LEU A 54 7.25 -4.06 -8.13
C LEU A 54 7.11 -2.92 -9.14
N LEU A 55 8.03 -1.96 -9.14
CA LEU A 55 8.01 -0.83 -10.08
C LEU A 55 8.13 -1.30 -11.54
N ASN A 56 8.94 -2.33 -11.80
CA ASN A 56 9.02 -2.95 -13.12
C ASN A 56 7.69 -3.62 -13.53
N GLN A 57 7.00 -4.29 -12.58
CA GLN A 57 5.69 -4.86 -12.84
C GLN A 57 4.62 -3.79 -13.11
N VAL A 58 4.69 -2.62 -12.46
CA VAL A 58 3.84 -1.46 -12.82
C VAL A 58 4.09 -1.03 -14.25
N LYS A 59 5.34 -1.06 -14.72
CA LYS A 59 5.72 -0.64 -16.07
C LYS A 59 5.24 -1.60 -17.16
N ILE A 60 5.44 -2.91 -16.98
CA ILE A 60 5.29 -3.91 -18.06
C ILE A 60 4.25 -5.00 -17.79
N GLY A 61 3.59 -4.98 -16.64
CA GLY A 61 2.60 -5.99 -16.27
C GLY A 61 1.30 -5.89 -17.08
N SER A 62 0.45 -6.91 -16.96
CA SER A 62 -0.95 -6.82 -17.41
C SER A 62 -1.71 -5.74 -16.65
N ALA A 63 -2.85 -5.26 -17.18
CA ALA A 63 -3.63 -4.19 -16.53
C ALA A 63 -3.89 -4.45 -15.04
N SER A 64 -4.39 -5.64 -14.69
CA SER A 64 -4.62 -6.00 -13.29
C SER A 64 -3.33 -6.06 -12.46
N LYS A 65 -2.22 -6.56 -13.02
CA LYS A 65 -0.94 -6.64 -12.31
C LYS A 65 -0.33 -5.28 -12.07
N ARG A 66 -0.52 -4.33 -12.97
CA ARG A 66 0.03 -2.98 -12.86
C ARG A 66 -0.51 -2.23 -11.64
N TRP A 67 -1.84 -2.12 -11.49
CA TRP A 67 -2.41 -1.41 -10.33
C TRP A 67 -2.16 -2.17 -9.02
N GLN A 68 -2.19 -3.53 -9.02
CA GLN A 68 -1.84 -4.33 -7.83
C GLN A 68 -0.39 -4.07 -7.39
N SER A 69 0.55 -4.04 -8.34
CA SER A 69 1.96 -3.77 -8.02
C SER A 69 2.19 -2.33 -7.55
N ALA A 70 1.45 -1.34 -8.08
CA ALA A 70 1.49 0.03 -7.58
C ALA A 70 0.93 0.13 -6.14
N PHE A 71 -0.15 -0.59 -5.85
CA PHE A 71 -0.71 -0.71 -4.50
C PHE A 71 0.27 -1.37 -3.53
N GLU A 72 0.86 -2.50 -3.90
CA GLU A 72 1.87 -3.16 -3.06
C GLU A 72 3.10 -2.28 -2.84
N LEU A 73 3.53 -1.52 -3.85
CA LEU A 73 4.63 -0.56 -3.72
C LEU A 73 4.32 0.50 -2.65
N SER A 74 3.10 1.05 -2.66
CA SER A 74 2.66 2.03 -1.65
C SER A 74 2.67 1.44 -0.23
N LYS A 75 2.36 0.16 -0.08
CA LYS A 75 2.43 -0.56 1.21
C LYS A 75 3.86 -0.84 1.65
N VAL A 76 4.72 -1.28 0.72
CA VAL A 76 6.13 -1.57 1.00
C VAL A 76 6.84 -0.33 1.53
N PHE A 77 6.50 0.85 1.04
CA PHE A 77 7.10 2.12 1.46
C PHE A 77 6.67 2.60 2.85
N ASN A 78 5.68 1.97 3.49
CA ASN A 78 5.44 2.19 4.93
C ASN A 78 6.61 1.73 5.80
N ASN A 79 7.51 0.89 5.26
CA ASN A 79 8.80 0.61 5.87
C ASN A 79 9.90 1.47 5.21
N PRO A 80 10.44 2.49 5.92
CA PRO A 80 11.45 3.39 5.37
C PRO A 80 12.70 2.67 4.83
N ASP A 81 13.09 1.55 5.44
CA ASP A 81 14.28 0.77 5.03
C ASP A 81 14.11 0.13 3.64
N LYS A 82 12.88 0.06 3.15
CA LYS A 82 12.56 -0.51 1.83
C LYS A 82 12.39 0.53 0.73
N ILE A 83 12.55 1.82 1.05
CA ILE A 83 12.44 2.91 0.07
C ILE A 83 13.77 3.08 -0.67
N PRO A 84 13.83 2.83 -1.99
CA PRO A 84 15.05 3.07 -2.75
C PRO A 84 15.37 4.57 -2.84
N THR A 85 16.59 4.94 -2.48
CA THR A 85 17.03 6.35 -2.44
C THR A 85 17.76 6.78 -3.72
N ASN A 86 18.09 5.82 -4.60
CA ASN A 86 18.85 6.12 -5.80
C ASN A 86 18.02 6.90 -6.85
N LEU A 87 18.67 7.84 -7.52
CA LEU A 87 18.04 8.75 -8.48
C LEU A 87 17.41 8.02 -9.67
N SER A 88 17.98 6.88 -10.08
CA SER A 88 17.45 6.08 -11.20
C SER A 88 16.06 5.55 -10.88
N PHE A 89 15.84 5.03 -9.67
CA PHE A 89 14.54 4.56 -9.23
C PHE A 89 13.52 5.71 -9.17
N LYS A 90 13.91 6.85 -8.57
CA LYS A 90 13.05 8.04 -8.48
C LYS A 90 12.61 8.53 -9.86
N ASN A 91 13.54 8.67 -10.79
CA ASN A 91 13.24 9.07 -12.16
C ASN A 91 12.33 8.07 -12.86
N GLN A 92 12.52 6.77 -12.63
CA GLN A 92 11.66 5.74 -13.18
C GLN A 92 10.23 5.84 -12.63
N MET A 93 10.05 6.09 -11.32
CA MET A 93 8.72 6.33 -10.74
C MET A 93 8.03 7.52 -11.39
N VAL A 94 8.72 8.67 -11.52
CA VAL A 94 8.18 9.88 -12.17
C VAL A 94 7.81 9.58 -13.63
N SER A 95 8.68 8.88 -14.36
CA SER A 95 8.41 8.52 -15.75
C SER A 95 7.16 7.64 -15.89
N ILE A 96 7.02 6.61 -15.04
CA ILE A 96 5.86 5.71 -15.09
C ILE A 96 4.58 6.47 -14.68
N TYR A 97 4.64 7.33 -13.67
CA TYR A 97 3.52 8.17 -13.27
C TYR A 97 3.05 9.07 -14.41
N ASN A 98 3.95 9.73 -15.11
CA ASN A 98 3.61 10.58 -16.26
C ASN A 98 2.96 9.80 -17.41
N HIS A 99 3.49 8.60 -17.71
CA HIS A 99 2.93 7.77 -18.78
C HIS A 99 1.60 7.10 -18.40
N SER A 100 1.25 7.06 -17.11
CA SER A 100 0.02 6.43 -16.63
C SER A 100 -1.24 7.29 -16.76
N ILE A 101 -1.15 8.48 -17.35
CA ILE A 101 -2.30 9.39 -17.51
C ILE A 101 -3.45 8.77 -18.34
N HIS A 102 -3.11 7.84 -19.22
CA HIS A 102 -4.08 7.12 -20.06
C HIS A 102 -4.30 5.66 -19.60
N ASP A 103 -3.78 5.32 -18.42
CA ASP A 103 -3.89 4.01 -17.82
C ASP A 103 -5.12 3.87 -16.92
N ASP A 104 -5.22 2.68 -16.27
CA ASP A 104 -6.13 2.51 -15.14
C ASP A 104 -5.82 3.58 -14.07
N PRO A 105 -6.81 4.40 -13.68
CA PRO A 105 -6.62 5.47 -12.70
C PRO A 105 -6.02 4.99 -11.37
N LEU A 106 -6.24 3.74 -10.99
CA LEU A 106 -5.64 3.15 -9.79
C LEU A 106 -4.13 3.05 -9.87
N VAL A 107 -3.55 2.82 -11.06
CA VAL A 107 -2.09 2.82 -11.24
C VAL A 107 -1.52 4.17 -10.85
N ARG A 108 -2.12 5.24 -11.38
CA ARG A 108 -1.67 6.61 -11.14
C ARG A 108 -1.91 7.03 -9.69
N ALA A 109 -3.08 6.69 -9.12
CA ALA A 109 -3.41 6.98 -7.74
C ALA A 109 -2.43 6.31 -6.76
N TYR A 110 -2.16 5.01 -6.91
CA TYR A 110 -1.24 4.30 -6.02
C TYR A 110 0.23 4.71 -6.19
N LEU A 111 0.65 5.10 -7.39
CA LEU A 111 1.97 5.68 -7.58
C LEU A 111 2.10 7.04 -6.88
N ALA A 112 1.08 7.90 -6.94
CA ALA A 112 1.05 9.17 -6.19
C ALA A 112 1.17 8.92 -4.68
N LEU A 113 0.37 7.99 -4.14
CA LEU A 113 0.44 7.61 -2.73
C LEU A 113 1.81 7.02 -2.36
N ALA A 114 2.38 6.15 -3.20
CA ALA A 114 3.72 5.61 -2.97
C ALA A 114 4.77 6.73 -2.91
N MET A 115 4.75 7.69 -3.85
CA MET A 115 5.62 8.86 -3.80
C MET A 115 5.40 9.69 -2.52
N GLY A 116 4.14 9.92 -2.13
CA GLY A 116 3.78 10.63 -0.92
C GLY A 116 4.36 10.00 0.34
N VAL A 117 4.21 8.70 0.48
CA VAL A 117 4.70 7.93 1.66
C VAL A 117 6.22 7.99 1.82
N THR A 118 6.98 8.19 0.72
CA THR A 118 8.44 8.34 0.82
C THR A 118 8.87 9.58 1.64
N GLY A 119 8.01 10.59 1.75
CA GLY A 119 8.38 11.90 2.33
C GLY A 119 9.41 12.69 1.51
N ASP A 120 9.80 12.22 0.33
CA ASP A 120 10.87 12.80 -0.47
C ASP A 120 10.36 13.95 -1.34
N LYS A 121 10.85 15.16 -1.06
CA LYS A 121 10.49 16.37 -1.82
C LYS A 121 10.90 16.36 -3.29
N PHE A 122 11.70 15.38 -3.71
CA PHE A 122 11.98 15.14 -5.12
C PHE A 122 10.71 15.00 -5.97
N TYR A 123 9.64 14.46 -5.36
CA TYR A 123 8.37 14.25 -6.05
C TYR A 123 7.40 15.44 -5.98
N SER A 124 7.78 16.57 -5.33
CA SER A 124 6.85 17.69 -5.10
C SER A 124 6.23 18.25 -6.36
N GLU A 125 7.04 18.54 -7.40
CA GLU A 125 6.54 19.14 -8.63
C GLU A 125 5.53 18.24 -9.34
N ILE A 126 5.89 16.98 -9.54
CA ILE A 126 5.04 16.04 -10.27
C ILE A 126 3.72 15.75 -9.52
N LEU A 127 3.74 15.76 -8.18
CA LEU A 127 2.53 15.57 -7.37
C LEU A 127 1.65 16.82 -7.35
N VAL A 128 2.25 18.02 -7.40
CA VAL A 128 1.50 19.27 -7.56
C VAL A 128 0.81 19.33 -8.93
N ASP A 129 1.46 18.88 -9.98
CA ASP A 129 0.83 18.74 -11.30
C ASP A 129 -0.35 17.76 -11.25
N GLY A 130 -0.24 16.70 -10.46
CA GLY A 130 -1.29 15.72 -10.22
C GLY A 130 -2.56 16.28 -9.55
N LEU A 131 -2.50 17.46 -8.92
CA LEU A 131 -3.67 18.15 -8.37
C LEU A 131 -4.64 18.65 -9.46
N ASN A 132 -4.19 18.69 -10.70
CA ASN A 132 -4.99 19.05 -11.87
C ASN A 132 -5.45 17.82 -12.69
N ASP A 133 -5.25 16.61 -12.17
CA ASP A 133 -5.65 15.38 -12.88
C ASP A 133 -7.15 15.38 -13.17
N GLU A 134 -7.54 15.05 -14.40
CA GLU A 134 -8.96 14.96 -14.80
C GLU A 134 -9.67 13.83 -14.05
N ASN A 135 -8.96 12.74 -13.77
CA ASN A 135 -9.50 11.64 -13.00
C ASN A 135 -9.50 11.97 -11.50
N ARG A 136 -10.69 11.92 -10.91
CA ARG A 136 -10.93 12.26 -9.51
C ARG A 136 -10.12 11.39 -8.53
N GLU A 137 -10.00 10.09 -8.78
CA GLU A 137 -9.27 9.18 -7.89
C GLU A 137 -7.77 9.48 -7.88
N SER A 138 -7.19 9.70 -9.07
CA SER A 138 -5.80 10.13 -9.23
C SER A 138 -5.56 11.50 -8.58
N ARG A 139 -6.45 12.46 -8.80
CA ARG A 139 -6.37 13.81 -8.22
C ARG A 139 -6.43 13.75 -6.68
N ARG A 140 -7.38 13.00 -6.11
CA ARG A 140 -7.49 12.83 -4.66
C ARG A 140 -6.23 12.18 -4.06
N ALA A 141 -5.67 11.19 -4.71
CA ALA A 141 -4.40 10.57 -4.29
C ALA A 141 -3.23 11.58 -4.31
N ALA A 142 -3.16 12.43 -5.33
CA ALA A 142 -2.17 13.50 -5.40
C ALA A 142 -2.34 14.54 -4.28
N ILE A 143 -3.60 14.91 -3.93
CA ILE A 143 -3.91 15.79 -2.80
C ILE A 143 -3.33 15.21 -1.48
N GLN A 144 -3.55 13.94 -1.23
CA GLN A 144 -3.00 13.27 -0.05
C GLN A 144 -1.46 13.21 -0.09
N ALA A 145 -0.90 12.89 -1.25
CA ALA A 145 0.54 12.75 -1.43
C ALA A 145 1.31 14.05 -1.21
N VAL A 146 0.81 15.20 -1.69
CA VAL A 146 1.45 16.50 -1.44
C VAL A 146 1.44 16.88 0.04
N GLY A 147 0.40 16.48 0.78
CA GLY A 147 0.34 16.62 2.24
C GLY A 147 1.42 15.79 2.92
N LEU A 148 1.53 14.51 2.55
CA LEU A 148 2.49 13.57 3.15
C LEU A 148 3.95 14.01 2.95
N ILE A 149 4.32 14.54 1.78
CA ILE A 149 5.68 15.04 1.54
C ILE A 149 5.92 16.46 2.03
N GLY A 150 4.90 17.16 2.53
CA GLY A 150 5.01 18.55 2.98
C GLY A 150 5.35 19.51 1.84
N ALA A 151 4.66 19.41 0.70
CA ALA A 151 4.91 20.22 -0.49
C ALA A 151 4.33 21.64 -0.34
N ASN A 152 5.13 22.60 0.15
CA ASN A 152 4.68 23.98 0.35
C ASN A 152 4.13 24.66 -0.91
N ASN A 153 4.65 24.31 -2.08
CA ASN A 153 4.17 24.83 -3.37
C ASN A 153 2.77 24.36 -3.75
N ALA A 154 2.20 23.35 -3.05
CA ALA A 154 0.81 22.91 -3.21
C ALA A 154 -0.21 23.80 -2.48
N SER A 155 0.23 24.64 -1.52
CA SER A 155 -0.67 25.34 -0.59
C SER A 155 -1.77 26.14 -1.26
N ASN A 156 -1.46 26.89 -2.32
CA ASN A 156 -2.46 27.71 -3.02
C ASN A 156 -3.48 26.84 -3.77
N LYS A 157 -3.02 25.74 -4.39
CA LYS A 157 -3.92 24.82 -5.09
C LYS A 157 -4.80 24.04 -4.12
N LEU A 158 -4.30 23.67 -2.96
CA LEU A 158 -5.10 23.05 -1.91
C LEU A 158 -6.20 23.99 -1.38
N LYS A 159 -5.88 25.29 -1.19
CA LYS A 159 -6.90 26.30 -0.84
C LYS A 159 -8.00 26.37 -1.90
N GLU A 160 -7.62 26.43 -3.17
CA GLU A 160 -8.58 26.43 -4.29
C GLU A 160 -9.48 25.19 -4.26
N ILE A 161 -8.92 24.00 -4.01
CA ILE A 161 -9.69 22.76 -3.92
C ILE A 161 -10.68 22.79 -2.75
N VAL A 162 -10.25 23.25 -1.56
CA VAL A 162 -11.15 23.39 -0.40
C VAL A 162 -12.30 24.32 -0.70
N GLU A 163 -12.06 25.42 -1.39
CA GLU A 163 -13.09 26.45 -1.67
C GLU A 163 -14.02 26.05 -2.82
N ASN A 164 -13.52 25.38 -3.85
CA ASN A 164 -14.22 25.25 -5.14
C ASN A 164 -14.53 23.82 -5.57
N SER A 165 -13.99 22.77 -4.90
CA SER A 165 -14.31 21.39 -5.31
C SER A 165 -15.77 21.06 -4.99
N ASP A 166 -16.46 20.41 -5.92
CA ASP A 166 -17.80 19.85 -5.70
C ASP A 166 -17.76 18.53 -4.89
N PHE A 167 -16.57 17.99 -4.62
CA PHE A 167 -16.39 16.69 -3.99
C PHE A 167 -15.93 16.84 -2.54
N LEU A 168 -16.77 16.38 -1.61
CA LEU A 168 -16.48 16.45 -0.18
C LEU A 168 -15.16 15.75 0.20
N ASP A 169 -14.88 14.57 -0.36
CA ASP A 169 -13.68 13.81 -0.08
C ASP A 169 -12.38 14.50 -0.56
N GLU A 170 -12.44 15.33 -1.61
CA GLU A 170 -11.32 16.18 -2.02
C GLU A 170 -11.12 17.34 -1.05
N LYS A 171 -12.21 18.00 -0.62
CA LYS A 171 -12.14 19.07 0.39
C LYS A 171 -11.53 18.56 1.71
N LEU A 172 -11.99 17.42 2.20
CA LEU A 172 -11.44 16.76 3.39
C LEU A 172 -9.95 16.44 3.21
N ALA A 173 -9.58 15.77 2.12
CA ALA A 173 -8.20 15.44 1.83
C ALA A 173 -7.30 16.68 1.74
N ALA A 174 -7.79 17.78 1.14
CA ALA A 174 -7.05 19.02 1.02
C ALA A 174 -6.90 19.74 2.39
N THR A 175 -7.95 19.73 3.23
CA THR A 175 -7.89 20.29 4.59
C THR A 175 -6.86 19.56 5.45
N ILE A 176 -6.86 18.22 5.42
CA ILE A 176 -5.86 17.40 6.11
C ILE A 176 -4.45 17.70 5.58
N SER A 177 -4.29 17.80 4.26
CA SER A 177 -3.00 18.02 3.62
C SER A 177 -2.43 19.41 3.95
N MET A 178 -3.28 20.43 4.07
CA MET A 178 -2.88 21.77 4.53
C MET A 178 -2.30 21.71 5.96
N GLY A 179 -2.92 20.94 6.86
CA GLY A 179 -2.40 20.71 8.21
C GLY A 179 -1.08 19.96 8.25
N LEU A 180 -0.88 18.97 7.33
CA LEU A 180 0.37 18.23 7.22
C LEU A 180 1.51 19.08 6.64
N ILE A 181 1.22 19.95 5.68
CA ILE A 181 2.19 20.89 5.10
C ILE A 181 2.60 21.94 6.15
N GLY A 182 1.67 22.39 6.97
CA GLY A 182 1.94 23.33 8.05
C GLY A 182 2.28 24.75 7.58
N ASN A 183 1.82 25.17 6.39
CA ASN A 183 2.05 26.53 5.91
C ASN A 183 1.18 27.53 6.69
N PRO A 184 1.79 28.52 7.43
CA PRO A 184 1.04 29.50 8.22
C PRO A 184 -0.01 30.29 7.42
N GLU A 185 0.20 30.48 6.12
CA GLU A 185 -0.76 31.14 5.23
C GLU A 185 -2.09 30.40 5.10
N SER A 186 -2.17 29.14 5.53
CA SER A 186 -3.39 28.33 5.53
C SER A 186 -4.25 28.56 6.78
N ILE A 187 -3.69 29.11 7.86
CA ILE A 187 -4.38 29.33 9.14
C ILE A 187 -5.69 30.11 9.00
N PRO A 188 -5.76 31.24 8.27
CA PRO A 188 -7.01 31.97 8.16
C PRO A 188 -8.13 31.17 7.50
N LEU A 189 -7.81 30.37 6.49
CA LEU A 189 -8.80 29.48 5.87
C LEU A 189 -9.21 28.35 6.82
N LEU A 190 -8.27 27.68 7.48
CA LEU A 190 -8.55 26.63 8.43
C LEU A 190 -9.44 27.12 9.59
N LYS A 191 -9.22 28.33 10.10
CA LYS A 191 -10.11 28.95 11.12
C LYS A 191 -11.53 29.15 10.60
N ARG A 192 -11.70 29.60 9.35
CA ARG A 192 -13.02 29.73 8.74
C ARG A 192 -13.73 28.37 8.63
N LEU A 193 -12.99 27.30 8.32
CA LEU A 193 -13.52 25.95 8.20
C LEU A 193 -13.99 25.32 9.51
N LEU A 194 -13.65 25.91 10.69
CA LEU A 194 -14.22 25.49 11.97
C LEU A 194 -15.73 25.76 12.06
N GLU A 195 -16.25 26.65 11.21
CA GLU A 195 -17.66 27.02 11.11
C GLU A 195 -18.32 26.49 9.83
N ASP A 196 -17.68 25.53 9.13
CA ASP A 196 -18.22 24.92 7.92
C ASP A 196 -19.51 24.16 8.20
N GLU A 197 -20.41 24.04 7.23
CA GLU A 197 -21.67 23.27 7.37
C GLU A 197 -21.43 21.78 7.53
N GLU A 198 -20.30 21.27 7.02
CA GLU A 198 -19.93 19.83 7.06
C GLU A 198 -19.10 19.52 8.32
N PRO A 199 -19.61 18.73 9.28
CA PRO A 199 -18.92 18.42 10.55
C PRO A 199 -17.54 17.78 10.38
N ASN A 200 -17.33 16.99 9.31
CA ASN A 200 -16.03 16.36 9.06
C ASN A 200 -14.99 17.41 8.65
N ILE A 201 -15.38 18.47 7.92
CA ILE A 201 -14.49 19.58 7.56
C ILE A 201 -14.11 20.36 8.83
N GLN A 202 -15.09 20.66 9.71
CA GLN A 202 -14.81 21.31 11.02
C GLN A 202 -13.77 20.52 11.81
N TRP A 203 -13.96 19.20 11.90
CA TRP A 203 -13.05 18.34 12.63
C TRP A 203 -11.65 18.31 12.03
N ASP A 204 -11.54 18.14 10.71
CA ASP A 204 -10.25 18.10 10.03
C ASP A 204 -9.52 19.44 10.10
N ALA A 205 -10.24 20.57 10.05
CA ALA A 205 -9.69 21.90 10.24
C ALA A 205 -9.14 22.10 11.67
N ALA A 206 -9.87 21.65 12.70
CA ALA A 206 -9.41 21.69 14.08
C ALA A 206 -8.13 20.86 14.27
N VAL A 207 -8.09 19.64 13.72
CA VAL A 207 -6.91 18.78 13.76
C VAL A 207 -5.72 19.43 13.01
N ALA A 208 -5.98 20.04 11.84
CA ALA A 208 -4.96 20.73 11.07
C ALA A 208 -4.35 21.90 11.85
N LEU A 209 -5.18 22.75 12.46
CA LEU A 209 -4.72 23.87 13.30
C LEU A 209 -3.92 23.39 14.52
N ALA A 210 -4.39 22.34 15.20
CA ALA A 210 -3.66 21.76 16.32
C ALA A 210 -2.27 21.23 15.91
N LYS A 211 -2.16 20.56 14.75
CA LYS A 211 -0.86 20.12 14.20
C LYS A 211 0.08 21.29 13.88
N MET A 212 -0.47 22.42 13.48
CA MET A 212 0.29 23.63 13.20
C MET A 212 0.68 24.42 14.46
N GLY A 213 0.22 23.97 15.64
CA GLY A 213 0.46 24.63 16.93
C GLY A 213 -0.39 25.89 17.14
N ASP A 214 -1.48 26.07 16.39
CA ASP A 214 -2.46 27.13 16.62
C ASP A 214 -3.46 26.66 17.69
N PRO A 215 -3.60 27.40 18.83
CA PRO A 215 -4.44 26.98 19.96
C PRO A 215 -5.91 27.33 19.80
N SER A 216 -6.38 27.74 18.63
CA SER A 216 -7.75 28.24 18.40
C SER A 216 -8.85 27.20 18.53
#